data_0030d06f1e65a374834654c672325f1e
#
_entry.id   0030d06f1e65a374834654c672325f1e
#
_cell.length_a   1.000
_cell.length_b   1.000
_cell.length_c   1.000
_cell.angle_alpha   90.00
_cell.angle_beta   90.00
_cell.angle_gamma   90.00
#
_symmetry.space_group_name_H-M   'P 1'
#
loop_
_entity.id
_entity.type
_entity.pdbx_description
1 polymer ?
#
loop_
_entity_poly.entity_id
_entity_poly.type
_entity_poly.pdbx_seq_one_letter_code
_entity_poly.pdbx_strand_id
1 'polypeptide(L)'
;MSKLNFTPVIPAGETILVTGANGYIAAQVVDNLLALGYSVRGTVRNVEKNKALIDKLTKKHGEGKVEFVQVDKITEEGAFNEAIKGVSGIAHIATDTNIPGEPEPYIQNNIDSALSLLRLATTEPSIKRFVLTASSMGAVPWKSDVEYSFGTDAYNDEYVKLGYAEPHTPDKAWYVYGASKTQTERAIQKWIAENKPKFVYNAVLPALNIGDSVSGAFGSTGGWTKAAADGDFSLIQYVPPQHFINTNDNALLHVGALLHPEVQNERLFGFAEPYNWNSILAILRKLYPGQKLADDLPGLGKDLSHPPKERSEFVLKSFGQDGYKGLEESLKEAFDTIWA
;
A
#
# COMPACT_ATOMS: atom_id res chain seq x y z
N MET A 1 21.18 12.59 -1.19
CA MET A 1 20.94 11.13 -1.29
C MET A 1 21.10 10.55 0.09
N SER A 2 20.03 10.03 0.70
CA SER A 2 20.15 9.25 1.94
C SER A 2 21.02 8.03 1.64
N LYS A 3 22.14 7.89 2.36
CA LYS A 3 22.97 6.69 2.25
C LYS A 3 22.18 5.52 2.83
N LEU A 4 21.92 4.50 2.02
CA LEU A 4 21.40 3.23 2.53
C LEU A 4 22.44 2.64 3.52
N ASN A 5 21.97 2.13 4.65
CA ASN A 5 22.82 1.47 5.64
C ASN A 5 23.06 -0.01 5.31
N PHE A 6 22.75 -0.43 4.08
CA PHE A 6 22.92 -1.79 3.57
C PHE A 6 23.32 -1.78 2.08
N THR A 7 23.83 -2.91 1.60
CA THR A 7 24.11 -3.12 0.17
C THR A 7 22.87 -3.72 -0.51
N PRO A 8 22.23 -3.00 -1.47
CA PRO A 8 21.04 -3.50 -2.13
C PRO A 8 21.29 -4.78 -2.94
N VAL A 9 20.32 -5.72 -2.93
CA VAL A 9 20.38 -6.94 -3.75
C VAL A 9 20.11 -6.69 -5.23
N ILE A 10 19.43 -5.60 -5.55
CA ILE A 10 19.27 -5.07 -6.91
C ILE A 10 20.18 -3.84 -7.01
N PRO A 11 21.20 -3.82 -7.88
CA PRO A 11 22.10 -2.68 -8.04
C PRO A 11 21.37 -1.41 -8.48
N ALA A 12 21.84 -0.25 -8.04
CA ALA A 12 21.34 1.03 -8.56
C ALA A 12 21.55 1.12 -10.08
N GLY A 13 20.64 1.79 -10.78
CA GLY A 13 20.61 1.86 -12.25
C GLY A 13 19.70 0.82 -12.89
N GLU A 14 19.43 -0.29 -12.22
CA GLU A 14 18.47 -1.31 -12.69
C GLU A 14 17.03 -0.76 -12.72
N THR A 15 16.18 -1.41 -13.53
CA THR A 15 14.79 -1.01 -13.70
C THR A 15 13.87 -1.81 -12.77
N ILE A 16 12.99 -1.12 -12.06
CA ILE A 16 11.95 -1.70 -11.20
C ILE A 16 10.57 -1.46 -11.83
N LEU A 17 9.78 -2.52 -11.95
CA LEU A 17 8.38 -2.42 -12.35
C LEU A 17 7.52 -2.05 -11.14
N VAL A 18 6.73 -0.97 -11.28
CA VAL A 18 5.76 -0.53 -10.26
C VAL A 18 4.37 -0.51 -10.89
N THR A 19 3.47 -1.36 -10.44
CA THR A 19 2.11 -1.39 -10.99
C THR A 19 1.21 -0.33 -10.36
N GLY A 20 0.35 0.32 -11.17
CA GLY A 20 -0.53 1.39 -10.70
C GLY A 20 0.25 2.65 -10.27
N ALA A 21 1.30 3.01 -10.99
CA ALA A 21 2.34 3.97 -10.63
C ALA A 21 1.85 5.39 -10.31
N ASN A 22 0.63 5.74 -10.70
CA ASN A 22 -0.02 7.02 -10.37
C ASN A 22 -0.87 6.99 -9.10
N GLY A 23 -0.98 5.84 -8.44
CA GLY A 23 -1.72 5.66 -7.19
C GLY A 23 -1.03 6.32 -5.99
N TYR A 24 -1.78 6.57 -4.91
CA TYR A 24 -1.34 7.26 -3.71
C TYR A 24 -0.07 6.63 -3.08
N ILE A 25 -0.06 5.31 -2.92
CA ILE A 25 1.10 4.56 -2.41
C ILE A 25 2.17 4.43 -3.52
N ALA A 26 1.76 4.03 -4.72
CA ALA A 26 2.68 3.66 -5.79
C ALA A 26 3.54 4.84 -6.27
N ALA A 27 2.96 6.05 -6.38
CA ALA A 27 3.71 7.24 -6.79
C ALA A 27 4.82 7.59 -5.77
N GLN A 28 4.58 7.34 -4.48
CA GLN A 28 5.59 7.53 -3.44
C GLN A 28 6.70 6.47 -3.53
N VAL A 29 6.36 5.22 -3.88
CA VAL A 29 7.36 4.16 -4.15
C VAL A 29 8.21 4.52 -5.38
N VAL A 30 7.58 5.00 -6.45
CA VAL A 30 8.28 5.48 -7.66
C VAL A 30 9.27 6.59 -7.30
N ASP A 31 8.83 7.62 -6.57
CA ASP A 31 9.67 8.75 -6.19
C ASP A 31 10.89 8.32 -5.35
N ASN A 32 10.68 7.42 -4.38
CA ASN A 32 11.78 6.89 -3.55
C ASN A 32 12.77 6.04 -4.35
N LEU A 33 12.31 5.17 -5.26
CA LEU A 33 13.19 4.37 -6.12
C LEU A 33 14.04 5.26 -7.02
N LEU A 34 13.44 6.27 -7.65
CA LEU A 34 14.14 7.25 -8.47
C LEU A 34 15.18 8.04 -7.67
N ALA A 35 14.84 8.45 -6.44
CA ALA A 35 15.76 9.15 -5.53
C ALA A 35 16.97 8.30 -5.13
N LEU A 36 16.82 6.98 -5.11
CA LEU A 36 17.89 6.01 -4.86
C LEU A 36 18.69 5.63 -6.11
N GLY A 37 18.36 6.20 -7.26
CA GLY A 37 19.09 6.02 -8.52
C GLY A 37 18.64 4.83 -9.36
N TYR A 38 17.48 4.23 -9.06
CA TYR A 38 16.86 3.21 -9.92
C TYR A 38 16.14 3.86 -11.09
N SER A 39 15.95 3.09 -12.16
CA SER A 39 14.99 3.42 -13.19
C SER A 39 13.63 2.78 -12.84
N VAL A 40 12.53 3.43 -13.18
CA VAL A 40 11.19 2.91 -12.89
C VAL A 40 10.38 2.81 -14.16
N ARG A 41 9.84 1.62 -14.41
CA ARG A 41 8.76 1.39 -15.36
C ARG A 41 7.45 1.30 -14.57
N GLY A 42 6.59 2.32 -14.71
CA GLY A 42 5.29 2.38 -14.06
C GLY A 42 4.17 1.90 -14.98
N THR A 43 3.23 1.08 -14.49
CA THR A 43 2.03 0.81 -15.27
C THR A 43 0.89 1.72 -14.85
N VAL A 44 0.13 2.21 -15.82
CA VAL A 44 -1.06 3.06 -15.62
C VAL A 44 -2.14 2.69 -16.64
N ARG A 45 -3.41 2.98 -16.33
CA ARG A 45 -4.54 2.75 -17.27
C ARG A 45 -4.52 3.70 -18.47
N ASN A 46 -3.90 4.87 -18.35
CA ASN A 46 -3.81 5.85 -19.43
C ASN A 46 -2.58 6.72 -19.24
N VAL A 47 -1.61 6.64 -20.14
CA VAL A 47 -0.34 7.36 -20.07
C VAL A 47 -0.54 8.86 -20.24
N GLU A 48 -1.36 9.29 -21.20
CA GLU A 48 -1.58 10.71 -21.48
C GLU A 48 -2.15 11.49 -20.28
N LYS A 49 -3.08 10.87 -19.53
CA LYS A 49 -3.63 11.47 -18.31
C LYS A 49 -2.60 11.61 -17.19
N ASN A 50 -1.48 10.92 -17.28
CA ASN A 50 -0.42 10.93 -16.27
C ASN A 50 0.84 11.70 -16.71
N LYS A 51 0.79 12.40 -17.84
CA LYS A 51 1.93 13.17 -18.38
C LYS A 51 2.49 14.17 -17.37
N ALA A 52 1.63 14.90 -16.67
CA ALA A 52 2.04 15.87 -15.65
C ALA A 52 2.85 15.21 -14.50
N LEU A 53 2.49 14.00 -14.09
CA LEU A 53 3.25 13.24 -13.09
C LEU A 53 4.59 12.77 -13.65
N ILE A 54 4.62 12.28 -14.90
CA ILE A 54 5.86 11.87 -15.57
C ILE A 54 6.81 13.07 -15.68
N ASP A 55 6.32 14.23 -16.14
CA ASP A 55 7.11 15.44 -16.28
C ASP A 55 7.65 15.92 -14.91
N LYS A 56 6.82 15.88 -13.86
CA LYS A 56 7.22 16.20 -12.47
C LYS A 56 8.38 15.32 -12.00
N LEU A 57 8.25 14.00 -12.18
CA LEU A 57 9.26 13.01 -11.78
C LEU A 57 10.53 13.14 -12.62
N THR A 58 10.40 13.32 -13.92
CA THR A 58 11.52 13.54 -14.85
C THR A 58 12.30 14.81 -14.48
N LYS A 59 11.59 15.91 -14.21
CA LYS A 59 12.22 17.16 -13.77
C LYS A 59 12.99 17.00 -12.44
N LYS A 60 12.45 16.20 -11.53
CA LYS A 60 13.05 15.98 -10.20
C LYS A 60 14.24 15.03 -10.23
N HIS A 61 14.19 13.97 -11.05
CA HIS A 61 15.14 12.85 -10.97
C HIS A 61 16.00 12.66 -12.24
N GLY A 62 15.72 13.39 -13.32
CA GLY A 62 16.46 13.32 -14.58
C GLY A 62 15.72 12.54 -15.66
N GLU A 63 16.09 12.83 -16.92
CA GLU A 63 15.54 12.19 -18.10
C GLU A 63 15.90 10.70 -18.19
N GLY A 64 15.02 9.89 -18.78
CA GLY A 64 15.25 8.47 -19.04
C GLY A 64 15.20 7.58 -17.80
N LYS A 65 14.85 8.13 -16.63
CA LYS A 65 14.76 7.36 -15.37
C LYS A 65 13.36 6.84 -15.09
N VAL A 66 12.32 7.44 -15.65
CA VAL A 66 10.92 7.05 -15.45
C VAL A 66 10.24 6.94 -16.81
N GLU A 67 9.56 5.82 -17.01
CA GLU A 67 8.64 5.60 -18.11
C GLU A 67 7.32 5.03 -17.59
N PHE A 68 6.19 5.43 -18.18
CA PHE A 68 4.91 4.82 -17.89
C PHE A 68 4.42 4.07 -19.11
N VAL A 69 3.95 2.84 -18.89
CA VAL A 69 3.36 1.97 -19.91
C VAL A 69 1.89 1.73 -19.62
N GLN A 70 1.10 1.60 -20.68
CA GLN A 70 -0.34 1.42 -20.55
C GLN A 70 -0.67 -0.04 -20.25
N VAL A 71 -1.45 -0.25 -19.18
CA VAL A 71 -2.07 -1.52 -18.83
C VAL A 71 -3.52 -1.21 -18.43
N ASP A 72 -4.44 -1.42 -19.35
CA ASP A 72 -5.85 -1.02 -19.17
C ASP A 72 -6.54 -1.85 -18.09
N LYS A 73 -6.35 -3.17 -18.13
CA LYS A 73 -6.93 -4.10 -17.18
C LYS A 73 -5.86 -5.10 -16.70
N ILE A 74 -5.56 -5.01 -15.44
CA ILE A 74 -4.55 -5.87 -14.79
C ILE A 74 -4.96 -7.35 -14.73
N THR A 75 -6.23 -7.66 -14.97
CA THR A 75 -6.79 -9.02 -14.98
C THR A 75 -6.75 -9.70 -16.34
N GLU A 76 -6.38 -8.97 -17.40
CA GLU A 76 -6.27 -9.56 -18.74
C GLU A 76 -5.01 -10.42 -18.87
N GLU A 77 -5.13 -11.57 -19.53
CA GLU A 77 -3.99 -12.42 -19.81
C GLU A 77 -2.96 -11.67 -20.68
N GLY A 78 -1.70 -11.75 -20.29
CA GLY A 78 -0.61 -11.04 -20.99
C GLY A 78 -0.54 -9.53 -20.77
N ALA A 79 -1.37 -8.95 -19.90
CA ALA A 79 -1.41 -7.52 -19.63
C ALA A 79 -0.02 -6.90 -19.29
N PHE A 80 0.87 -7.67 -18.71
CA PHE A 80 2.20 -7.22 -18.30
C PHE A 80 3.35 -7.71 -19.19
N ASN A 81 3.08 -8.41 -20.32
CA ASN A 81 4.12 -9.02 -21.16
C ASN A 81 5.20 -8.04 -21.63
N GLU A 82 4.82 -6.82 -21.98
CA GLU A 82 5.79 -5.78 -22.38
C GLU A 82 6.39 -5.07 -21.15
N ALA A 83 5.58 -4.87 -20.12
CA ALA A 83 6.02 -4.14 -18.93
C ALA A 83 7.10 -4.86 -18.13
N ILE A 84 7.16 -6.20 -18.20
CA ILE A 84 8.09 -7.00 -17.40
C ILE A 84 9.47 -7.14 -18.01
N LYS A 85 9.64 -6.86 -19.31
CA LYS A 85 10.90 -7.10 -20.01
C LYS A 85 12.07 -6.29 -19.44
N GLY A 86 13.13 -6.99 -19.05
CA GLY A 86 14.38 -6.40 -18.56
C GLY A 86 14.29 -5.73 -17.19
N VAL A 87 13.24 -6.01 -16.40
CA VAL A 87 13.16 -5.48 -15.03
C VAL A 87 13.83 -6.40 -14.02
N SER A 88 14.40 -5.85 -12.97
CA SER A 88 15.13 -6.59 -11.93
C SER A 88 14.31 -6.81 -10.63
N GLY A 89 13.18 -6.13 -10.52
CA GLY A 89 12.25 -6.28 -9.39
C GLY A 89 10.87 -5.76 -9.73
N ILE A 90 9.88 -6.22 -8.98
CA ILE A 90 8.46 -5.87 -9.15
C ILE A 90 7.88 -5.40 -7.82
N ALA A 91 7.27 -4.21 -7.80
CA ALA A 91 6.34 -3.76 -6.77
C ALA A 91 4.92 -3.85 -7.34
N HIS A 92 4.18 -4.91 -6.97
CA HIS A 92 2.79 -5.08 -7.38
C HIS A 92 1.86 -4.39 -6.38
N ILE A 93 1.52 -3.14 -6.70
CA ILE A 93 0.73 -2.25 -5.84
C ILE A 93 -0.70 -2.10 -6.35
N ALA A 94 -0.88 -2.20 -7.68
CA ALA A 94 -2.20 -2.11 -8.29
C ALA A 94 -3.15 -3.19 -7.76
N THR A 95 -4.35 -2.76 -7.39
CA THR A 95 -5.48 -3.63 -7.05
C THR A 95 -6.76 -2.93 -7.49
N ASP A 96 -7.82 -3.68 -7.74
CA ASP A 96 -9.13 -3.07 -7.95
C ASP A 96 -9.66 -2.57 -6.60
N THR A 97 -9.94 -1.28 -6.52
CA THR A 97 -10.49 -0.63 -5.32
C THR A 97 -11.99 -0.35 -5.42
N ASN A 98 -12.63 -0.73 -6.53
CA ASN A 98 -14.08 -0.69 -6.67
C ASN A 98 -14.66 -1.96 -6.01
N ILE A 99 -14.77 -1.93 -4.70
CA ILE A 99 -15.15 -3.09 -3.89
C ILE A 99 -16.67 -3.28 -4.00
N PRO A 100 -17.15 -4.38 -4.61
CA PRO A 100 -18.57 -4.68 -4.67
C PRO A 100 -19.05 -5.25 -3.32
N GLY A 101 -20.38 -5.31 -3.14
CA GLY A 101 -20.96 -6.06 -2.03
C GLY A 101 -20.86 -7.58 -2.21
N GLU A 102 -20.68 -8.04 -3.46
CA GLU A 102 -20.55 -9.46 -3.81
C GLU A 102 -19.09 -9.90 -3.82
N PRO A 103 -18.77 -11.07 -3.22
CA PRO A 103 -17.40 -11.56 -3.20
C PRO A 103 -16.88 -11.98 -4.58
N GLU A 104 -17.73 -12.62 -5.41
CA GLU A 104 -17.34 -13.07 -6.74
C GLU A 104 -17.99 -12.20 -7.84
N PRO A 105 -17.28 -11.94 -8.95
CA PRO A 105 -15.94 -12.44 -9.30
C PRO A 105 -14.77 -11.59 -8.73
N TYR A 106 -15.04 -10.63 -7.83
CA TYR A 106 -14.06 -9.67 -7.34
C TYR A 106 -12.83 -10.33 -6.70
N ILE A 107 -13.07 -11.28 -5.79
CA ILE A 107 -11.99 -11.98 -5.08
C ILE A 107 -11.15 -12.79 -6.06
N GLN A 108 -11.81 -13.58 -6.94
CA GLN A 108 -11.11 -14.40 -7.92
C GLN A 108 -10.29 -13.56 -8.90
N ASN A 109 -10.84 -12.44 -9.37
CA ASN A 109 -10.13 -11.52 -10.28
C ASN A 109 -8.84 -10.95 -9.66
N ASN A 110 -8.86 -10.59 -8.36
CA ASN A 110 -7.66 -10.12 -7.66
C ASN A 110 -6.62 -11.23 -7.49
N ILE A 111 -7.05 -12.46 -7.19
CA ILE A 111 -6.16 -13.63 -7.12
C ILE A 111 -5.50 -13.89 -8.48
N ASP A 112 -6.29 -13.95 -9.53
CA ASP A 112 -5.82 -14.27 -10.88
C ASP A 112 -4.87 -13.20 -11.42
N SER A 113 -5.16 -11.92 -11.18
CA SER A 113 -4.28 -10.81 -11.55
C SER A 113 -2.91 -10.93 -10.88
N ALA A 114 -2.89 -11.15 -9.57
CA ALA A 114 -1.64 -11.25 -8.83
C ALA A 114 -0.83 -12.49 -9.23
N LEU A 115 -1.50 -13.65 -9.38
CA LEU A 115 -0.86 -14.89 -9.82
C LEU A 115 -0.38 -14.82 -11.28
N SER A 116 -1.09 -14.12 -12.16
CA SER A 116 -0.68 -13.94 -13.56
C SER A 116 0.66 -13.20 -13.63
N LEU A 117 0.79 -12.06 -12.94
CA LEU A 117 2.06 -11.33 -12.91
C LEU A 117 3.17 -12.12 -12.20
N LEU A 118 2.85 -12.85 -11.13
CA LEU A 118 3.80 -13.70 -10.41
C LEU A 118 4.36 -14.82 -11.29
N ARG A 119 3.49 -15.49 -12.06
CA ARG A 119 3.90 -16.53 -13.03
C ARG A 119 4.75 -15.93 -14.14
N LEU A 120 4.32 -14.78 -14.67
CA LEU A 120 5.08 -14.08 -15.71
C LEU A 120 6.47 -13.68 -15.21
N ALA A 121 6.62 -13.32 -13.93
CA ALA A 121 7.91 -12.99 -13.33
C ALA A 121 8.94 -14.14 -13.42
N THR A 122 8.51 -15.39 -13.53
CA THR A 122 9.42 -16.53 -13.72
C THR A 122 10.05 -16.60 -15.11
N THR A 123 9.46 -15.92 -16.08
CA THR A 123 9.96 -15.89 -17.48
C THR A 123 11.03 -14.82 -17.70
N GLU A 124 11.23 -13.90 -16.74
CA GLU A 124 12.26 -12.85 -16.80
C GLU A 124 13.37 -13.16 -15.78
N PRO A 125 14.53 -13.68 -16.25
CA PRO A 125 15.60 -14.15 -15.36
C PRO A 125 16.28 -13.06 -14.52
N SER A 126 16.15 -11.79 -14.91
CA SER A 126 16.71 -10.64 -14.18
C SER A 126 15.98 -10.34 -12.89
N ILE A 127 14.75 -10.80 -12.71
CA ILE A 127 13.92 -10.52 -11.52
C ILE A 127 14.48 -11.23 -10.29
N LYS A 128 14.84 -10.44 -9.29
CA LYS A 128 15.35 -10.90 -7.99
C LYS A 128 14.33 -10.80 -6.87
N ARG A 129 13.37 -9.86 -7.00
CA ARG A 129 12.38 -9.53 -5.96
C ARG A 129 11.00 -9.32 -6.54
N PHE A 130 9.99 -9.87 -5.86
CA PHE A 130 8.58 -9.59 -6.09
C PHE A 130 7.94 -9.12 -4.77
N VAL A 131 7.39 -7.91 -4.74
CA VAL A 131 6.76 -7.34 -3.56
C VAL A 131 5.28 -7.09 -3.83
N LEU A 132 4.41 -7.67 -3.00
CA LEU A 132 2.96 -7.46 -3.04
C LEU A 132 2.54 -6.38 -2.05
N THR A 133 1.67 -5.45 -2.45
CA THR A 133 0.88 -4.66 -1.52
C THR A 133 -0.34 -5.46 -1.08
N ALA A 134 -0.23 -6.06 0.10
CA ALA A 134 -1.35 -6.70 0.78
C ALA A 134 -2.20 -5.64 1.54
N SER A 135 -2.65 -5.93 2.75
CA SER A 135 -3.40 -4.99 3.60
C SER A 135 -3.42 -5.48 5.04
N SER A 136 -3.50 -4.57 5.99
CA SER A 136 -3.82 -4.89 7.39
C SER A 136 -5.09 -5.74 7.51
N MET A 137 -6.10 -5.44 6.68
CA MET A 137 -7.37 -6.18 6.64
C MET A 137 -7.24 -7.62 6.11
N GLY A 138 -6.13 -7.95 5.43
CA GLY A 138 -5.79 -9.32 5.07
C GLY A 138 -5.19 -10.12 6.22
N ALA A 139 -4.74 -9.46 7.28
CA ALA A 139 -4.14 -10.10 8.45
C ALA A 139 -5.13 -10.21 9.62
N VAL A 140 -5.85 -9.13 9.94
CA VAL A 140 -6.71 -9.06 11.13
C VAL A 140 -8.01 -8.29 10.86
N PRO A 141 -9.11 -8.65 11.53
CA PRO A 141 -10.33 -7.85 11.52
C PRO A 141 -10.17 -6.60 12.37
N TRP A 142 -10.92 -5.57 12.05
CA TRP A 142 -11.04 -4.38 12.90
C TRP A 142 -11.85 -4.70 14.15
N LYS A 143 -11.34 -4.35 15.34
CA LYS A 143 -11.99 -4.57 16.64
C LYS A 143 -11.83 -3.35 17.52
N SER A 144 -12.91 -2.61 17.75
CA SER A 144 -12.91 -1.49 18.69
C SER A 144 -12.98 -2.00 20.14
N ASP A 145 -12.19 -1.37 21.02
CA ASP A 145 -12.17 -1.60 22.46
C ASP A 145 -11.85 -3.05 22.89
N VAL A 146 -11.16 -3.80 22.01
CA VAL A 146 -10.70 -5.15 22.29
C VAL A 146 -9.18 -5.18 22.24
N GLU A 147 -8.58 -5.58 23.35
CA GLU A 147 -7.12 -5.79 23.42
C GLU A 147 -6.76 -7.19 22.88
N TYR A 148 -5.86 -7.23 21.90
CA TYR A 148 -5.35 -8.48 21.34
C TYR A 148 -3.99 -8.28 20.67
N SER A 149 -3.21 -9.36 20.61
CA SER A 149 -1.95 -9.43 19.86
C SER A 149 -2.09 -10.43 18.71
N PHE A 150 -1.30 -10.27 17.67
CA PHE A 150 -1.22 -11.21 16.55
C PHE A 150 0.20 -11.31 16.02
N GLY A 151 0.54 -12.44 15.41
CA GLY A 151 1.86 -12.69 14.84
C GLY A 151 1.95 -12.36 13.35
N THR A 152 3.14 -12.53 12.80
CA THR A 152 3.40 -12.32 11.36
C THR A 152 2.72 -13.35 10.46
N ASP A 153 2.24 -14.44 11.02
CA ASP A 153 1.50 -15.53 10.37
C ASP A 153 -0.03 -15.35 10.40
N ALA A 154 -0.54 -14.25 10.98
CA ALA A 154 -1.96 -13.98 11.07
C ALA A 154 -2.61 -13.75 9.70
N TYR A 155 -3.78 -14.36 9.49
CA TYR A 155 -4.65 -14.17 8.34
C TYR A 155 -6.09 -13.92 8.79
N ASN A 156 -6.82 -13.08 8.08
CA ASN A 156 -8.16 -12.64 8.45
C ASN A 156 -9.24 -13.65 8.01
N ASP A 157 -9.26 -14.82 8.64
CA ASP A 157 -10.28 -15.85 8.38
C ASP A 157 -11.70 -15.40 8.75
N GLU A 158 -11.81 -14.45 9.69
CA GLU A 158 -13.10 -13.86 10.05
C GLU A 158 -13.71 -13.11 8.86
N TYR A 159 -12.92 -12.26 8.17
CA TYR A 159 -13.42 -11.53 6.99
C TYR A 159 -13.59 -12.44 5.77
N VAL A 160 -12.80 -13.51 5.64
CA VAL A 160 -13.09 -14.54 4.62
C VAL A 160 -14.48 -15.13 4.85
N LYS A 161 -14.83 -15.51 6.08
CA LYS A 161 -16.15 -16.04 6.41
C LYS A 161 -17.26 -15.01 6.20
N LEU A 162 -17.08 -13.79 6.69
CA LEU A 162 -18.11 -12.74 6.63
C LEU A 162 -18.32 -12.21 5.20
N GLY A 163 -17.27 -12.17 4.37
CA GLY A 163 -17.39 -11.76 2.97
C GLY A 163 -18.30 -12.65 2.13
N TYR A 164 -18.41 -13.94 2.48
CA TYR A 164 -19.32 -14.88 1.83
C TYR A 164 -20.64 -15.11 2.58
N ALA A 165 -20.82 -14.48 3.75
CA ALA A 165 -22.04 -14.67 4.55
C ALA A 165 -23.23 -13.87 4.00
N GLU A 166 -24.45 -14.38 4.27
CA GLU A 166 -25.72 -13.69 4.05
C GLU A 166 -26.37 -13.35 5.41
N PRO A 167 -27.17 -12.30 5.51
CA PRO A 167 -27.53 -11.32 4.47
C PRO A 167 -26.45 -10.27 4.21
N HIS A 168 -26.58 -9.51 3.13
CA HIS A 168 -25.71 -8.37 2.86
C HIS A 168 -25.94 -7.25 3.87
N THR A 169 -24.89 -6.81 4.53
CA THR A 169 -24.87 -5.66 5.45
C THR A 169 -24.12 -4.48 4.83
N PRO A 170 -24.32 -3.23 5.28
CA PRO A 170 -23.65 -2.07 4.73
C PRO A 170 -22.11 -2.14 4.77
N ASP A 171 -21.58 -2.89 5.71
CA ASP A 171 -20.13 -3.11 5.92
C ASP A 171 -19.59 -4.33 5.16
N LYS A 172 -20.44 -5.09 4.44
CA LYS A 172 -20.04 -6.28 3.70
C LYS A 172 -18.91 -6.02 2.71
N ALA A 173 -18.88 -4.84 2.06
CA ALA A 173 -17.80 -4.48 1.14
C ALA A 173 -16.42 -4.55 1.83
N TRP A 174 -16.31 -4.19 3.10
CA TRP A 174 -15.06 -4.29 3.86
C TRP A 174 -14.65 -5.74 4.12
N TYR A 175 -15.63 -6.61 4.42
CA TYR A 175 -15.36 -8.05 4.59
C TYR A 175 -14.92 -8.68 3.26
N VAL A 176 -15.58 -8.33 2.14
CA VAL A 176 -15.18 -8.78 0.80
C VAL A 176 -13.76 -8.31 0.45
N TYR A 177 -13.42 -7.06 0.76
CA TYR A 177 -12.05 -6.54 0.56
C TYR A 177 -11.03 -7.30 1.40
N GLY A 178 -11.26 -7.46 2.71
CA GLY A 178 -10.37 -8.21 3.59
C GLY A 178 -10.23 -9.67 3.17
N ALA A 179 -11.33 -10.31 2.77
CA ALA A 179 -11.32 -11.66 2.19
C ALA A 179 -10.47 -11.74 0.92
N SER A 180 -10.62 -10.76 0.01
CA SER A 180 -9.81 -10.69 -1.22
C SER A 180 -8.33 -10.59 -0.90
N LYS A 181 -7.92 -9.70 0.01
CA LYS A 181 -6.51 -9.55 0.41
C LYS A 181 -5.96 -10.80 1.09
N THR A 182 -6.72 -11.43 1.98
CA THR A 182 -6.36 -12.69 2.64
C THR A 182 -6.15 -13.82 1.64
N GLN A 183 -7.12 -14.02 0.75
CA GLN A 183 -7.08 -15.13 -0.21
C GLN A 183 -6.04 -14.93 -1.30
N THR A 184 -5.84 -13.70 -1.78
CA THR A 184 -4.78 -13.38 -2.74
C THR A 184 -3.41 -13.71 -2.16
N GLU A 185 -3.12 -13.28 -0.94
CA GLU A 185 -1.84 -13.54 -0.30
C GLU A 185 -1.62 -15.05 -0.07
N ARG A 186 -2.64 -15.77 0.40
CA ARG A 186 -2.58 -17.24 0.55
C ARG A 186 -2.37 -17.97 -0.77
N ALA A 187 -3.03 -17.54 -1.83
CA ALA A 187 -2.86 -18.12 -3.16
C ALA A 187 -1.42 -17.94 -3.67
N ILE A 188 -0.82 -16.77 -3.47
CA ILE A 188 0.59 -16.52 -3.79
C ILE A 188 1.51 -17.38 -2.95
N GLN A 189 1.33 -17.45 -1.64
CA GLN A 189 2.16 -18.28 -0.74
C GLN A 189 2.12 -19.75 -1.16
N LYS A 190 0.91 -20.27 -1.44
CA LYS A 190 0.74 -21.63 -1.94
C LYS A 190 1.50 -21.85 -3.26
N TRP A 191 1.32 -20.94 -4.21
CA TRP A 191 1.98 -21.05 -5.52
C TRP A 191 3.52 -21.02 -5.38
N ILE A 192 4.08 -20.15 -4.52
CA ILE A 192 5.52 -20.06 -4.25
C ILE A 192 6.05 -21.37 -3.64
N ALA A 193 5.33 -21.94 -2.68
CA ALA A 193 5.72 -23.19 -2.04
C ALA A 193 5.78 -24.37 -3.06
N GLU A 194 4.84 -24.39 -4.01
CA GLU A 194 4.75 -25.43 -5.05
C GLU A 194 5.78 -25.22 -6.17
N ASN A 195 6.04 -23.99 -6.60
CA ASN A 195 6.83 -23.69 -7.80
C ASN A 195 8.27 -23.25 -7.53
N LYS A 196 8.57 -22.82 -6.30
CA LYS A 196 9.92 -22.42 -5.83
C LYS A 196 10.64 -21.49 -6.81
N PRO A 197 10.09 -20.31 -7.12
CA PRO A 197 10.69 -19.38 -8.07
C PRO A 197 12.08 -18.94 -7.60
N LYS A 198 12.91 -18.44 -8.53
CA LYS A 198 14.27 -17.97 -8.22
C LYS A 198 14.31 -16.61 -7.52
N PHE A 199 13.24 -15.83 -7.61
CA PHE A 199 13.12 -14.54 -6.94
C PHE A 199 12.57 -14.73 -5.50
N VAL A 200 12.88 -13.78 -4.64
CA VAL A 200 12.30 -13.69 -3.29
C VAL A 200 10.98 -12.93 -3.35
N TYR A 201 9.96 -13.44 -2.66
CA TYR A 201 8.68 -12.78 -2.47
C TYR A 201 8.60 -12.13 -1.10
N ASN A 202 8.10 -10.90 -1.05
CA ASN A 202 7.74 -10.22 0.19
C ASN A 202 6.36 -9.60 0.06
N ALA A 203 5.66 -9.40 1.18
CA ALA A 203 4.41 -8.66 1.23
C ALA A 203 4.53 -7.47 2.19
N VAL A 204 3.92 -6.34 1.81
CA VAL A 204 3.75 -5.19 2.72
C VAL A 204 2.27 -5.06 3.03
N LEU A 205 1.94 -5.01 4.32
CA LEU A 205 0.56 -4.97 4.83
C LEU A 205 0.28 -3.60 5.47
N PRO A 206 -0.01 -2.58 4.68
CA PRO A 206 -0.28 -1.26 5.24
C PRO A 206 -1.63 -1.21 5.95
N ALA A 207 -1.67 -0.48 7.05
CA ALA A 207 -2.88 0.04 7.66
C ALA A 207 -3.38 1.27 6.88
N LEU A 208 -4.18 2.16 7.47
CA LEU A 208 -4.65 3.37 6.80
C LEU A 208 -3.48 4.29 6.44
N ASN A 209 -3.38 4.71 5.18
CA ASN A 209 -2.29 5.56 4.71
C ASN A 209 -2.66 7.04 4.88
N ILE A 210 -1.77 7.80 5.54
CA ILE A 210 -1.86 9.26 5.72
C ILE A 210 -0.51 9.86 5.38
N GLY A 211 -0.47 10.95 4.62
CA GLY A 211 0.77 11.66 4.28
C GLY A 211 0.64 12.43 2.98
N ASP A 212 1.74 12.97 2.49
CA ASP A 212 1.80 13.68 1.22
C ASP A 212 1.47 12.79 0.02
N SER A 213 1.09 13.42 -1.08
CA SER A 213 0.78 12.77 -2.37
C SER A 213 1.71 13.25 -3.48
N VAL A 214 2.63 12.39 -3.90
CA VAL A 214 3.52 12.68 -5.03
C VAL A 214 2.74 12.94 -6.32
N SER A 215 1.66 12.19 -6.55
CA SER A 215 0.79 12.36 -7.73
C SER A 215 -0.19 13.54 -7.61
N GLY A 216 -0.34 14.15 -6.43
CA GLY A 216 -1.36 15.15 -6.12
C GLY A 216 -2.76 14.57 -5.93
N ALA A 217 -2.94 13.26 -6.13
CA ALA A 217 -4.20 12.57 -5.91
C ALA A 217 -4.23 11.92 -4.53
N PHE A 218 -5.24 12.24 -3.74
CA PHE A 218 -5.53 11.59 -2.45
C PHE A 218 -6.57 10.49 -2.67
N GLY A 219 -6.12 9.39 -3.27
CA GLY A 219 -6.99 8.22 -3.52
C GLY A 219 -7.09 7.29 -2.31
N SER A 220 -8.10 6.38 -2.33
CA SER A 220 -8.30 5.39 -1.26
C SER A 220 -8.34 6.07 0.13
N THR A 221 -7.52 5.62 1.08
CA THR A 221 -7.51 6.08 2.47
C THR A 221 -7.08 7.55 2.64
N GLY A 222 -6.28 8.10 1.74
CA GLY A 222 -5.98 9.54 1.72
C GLY A 222 -7.23 10.39 1.49
N GLY A 223 -8.14 9.94 0.62
CA GLY A 223 -9.45 10.56 0.41
C GLY A 223 -10.35 10.49 1.64
N TRP A 224 -10.25 9.44 2.44
CA TRP A 224 -11.03 9.33 3.70
C TRP A 224 -10.60 10.36 4.73
N THR A 225 -9.28 10.59 4.85
CA THR A 225 -8.74 11.60 5.76
C THR A 225 -9.20 13.01 5.36
N LYS A 226 -9.21 13.30 4.06
CA LYS A 226 -9.77 14.55 3.54
C LYS A 226 -11.28 14.65 3.80
N ALA A 227 -12.04 13.59 3.52
CA ALA A 227 -13.48 13.55 3.76
C ALA A 227 -13.83 13.82 5.24
N ALA A 228 -13.07 13.23 6.18
CA ALA A 228 -13.23 13.52 7.60
C ALA A 228 -13.03 15.01 7.92
N ALA A 229 -12.01 15.64 7.36
CA ALA A 229 -11.76 17.07 7.55
C ALA A 229 -12.86 17.95 6.95
N ASP A 230 -13.39 17.56 5.80
CA ASP A 230 -14.50 18.25 5.11
C ASP A 230 -15.88 18.01 5.78
N GLY A 231 -15.94 17.10 6.77
CA GLY A 231 -17.19 16.71 7.46
C GLY A 231 -18.06 15.74 6.65
N ASP A 232 -17.51 15.11 5.61
CA ASP A 232 -18.20 14.04 4.87
C ASP A 232 -17.90 12.69 5.49
N PHE A 233 -18.78 12.24 6.38
CA PHE A 233 -18.69 10.95 7.04
C PHE A 233 -19.45 9.84 6.32
N SER A 234 -20.05 10.09 5.17
CA SER A 234 -20.93 9.14 4.46
C SER A 234 -20.29 7.78 4.23
N LEU A 235 -19.01 7.74 3.92
CA LEU A 235 -18.24 6.50 3.72
C LEU A 235 -17.54 6.04 4.99
N ILE A 236 -16.91 6.97 5.72
CA ILE A 236 -15.98 6.65 6.78
C ILE A 236 -16.63 6.40 8.16
N GLN A 237 -17.91 6.75 8.32
CA GLN A 237 -18.65 6.46 9.57
C GLN A 237 -18.69 4.97 9.95
N TYR A 238 -18.50 4.09 8.96
CA TYR A 238 -18.43 2.63 9.16
C TYR A 238 -17.00 2.11 9.30
N VAL A 239 -16.01 2.99 9.25
CA VAL A 239 -14.60 2.64 9.42
C VAL A 239 -14.21 2.83 10.89
N PRO A 240 -14.02 1.74 11.64
CA PRO A 240 -13.73 1.82 13.07
C PRO A 240 -12.28 2.29 13.29
N PRO A 241 -11.94 2.58 14.56
CA PRO A 241 -10.57 2.82 14.98
C PRO A 241 -9.62 1.74 14.50
N GLN A 242 -8.46 2.13 14.02
CA GLN A 242 -7.43 1.23 13.53
C GLN A 242 -6.06 1.92 13.58
N HIS A 243 -5.00 1.22 13.21
CA HIS A 243 -3.69 1.82 12.99
C HIS A 243 -3.63 2.60 11.67
N PHE A 244 -2.69 3.54 11.60
CA PHE A 244 -2.30 4.19 10.35
C PHE A 244 -0.83 3.93 10.03
N ILE A 245 -0.41 4.30 8.83
CA ILE A 245 0.98 4.40 8.40
C ILE A 245 1.17 5.66 7.54
N ASN A 246 2.30 6.34 7.71
CA ASN A 246 2.68 7.42 6.80
C ASN A 246 2.93 6.88 5.38
N THR A 247 2.51 7.63 4.35
CA THR A 247 2.66 7.21 2.93
C THR A 247 4.11 6.99 2.53
N ASN A 248 5.03 7.83 3.00
CA ASN A 248 6.45 7.66 2.73
C ASN A 248 7.03 6.45 3.49
N ASP A 249 6.64 6.22 4.74
CA ASP A 249 7.06 5.03 5.49
C ASP A 249 6.59 3.76 4.79
N ASN A 250 5.33 3.73 4.33
CA ASN A 250 4.81 2.62 3.54
C ASN A 250 5.63 2.41 2.25
N ALA A 251 5.96 3.48 1.55
CA ALA A 251 6.82 3.40 0.36
C ALA A 251 8.21 2.85 0.69
N LEU A 252 8.82 3.28 1.79
CA LEU A 252 10.11 2.77 2.24
C LEU A 252 10.05 1.29 2.64
N LEU A 253 8.93 0.80 3.20
CA LEU A 253 8.74 -0.63 3.43
C LEU A 253 8.73 -1.41 2.11
N HIS A 254 8.07 -0.91 1.06
CA HIS A 254 8.11 -1.53 -0.27
C HIS A 254 9.52 -1.51 -0.88
N VAL A 255 10.21 -0.38 -0.78
CA VAL A 255 11.59 -0.24 -1.27
C VAL A 255 12.53 -1.16 -0.47
N GLY A 256 12.37 -1.25 0.84
CA GLY A 256 13.14 -2.18 1.67
C GLY A 256 12.86 -3.65 1.31
N ALA A 257 11.60 -4.01 1.09
CA ALA A 257 11.21 -5.35 0.64
C ALA A 257 11.81 -5.73 -0.73
N LEU A 258 12.04 -4.73 -1.61
CA LEU A 258 12.73 -4.91 -2.90
C LEU A 258 14.24 -5.02 -2.75
N LEU A 259 14.86 -4.22 -1.88
CA LEU A 259 16.29 -3.95 -1.94
C LEU A 259 17.10 -4.53 -0.78
N HIS A 260 16.48 -4.68 0.41
CA HIS A 260 17.22 -5.09 1.61
C HIS A 260 17.58 -6.58 1.58
N PRO A 261 18.86 -6.95 1.76
CA PRO A 261 19.30 -8.35 1.65
C PRO A 261 18.69 -9.27 2.71
N GLU A 262 18.41 -8.74 3.89
CA GLU A 262 17.86 -9.52 4.99
C GLU A 262 16.34 -9.68 4.96
N VAL A 263 15.63 -8.93 4.09
CA VAL A 263 14.17 -9.05 3.96
C VAL A 263 13.85 -10.11 2.91
N GLN A 264 13.50 -11.31 3.36
CA GLN A 264 13.31 -12.47 2.47
C GLN A 264 12.12 -13.32 2.90
N ASN A 265 11.13 -13.45 2.01
CA ASN A 265 9.91 -14.22 2.24
C ASN A 265 9.16 -13.76 3.50
N GLU A 266 9.07 -12.45 3.66
CA GLU A 266 8.53 -11.81 4.85
C GLU A 266 7.26 -11.03 4.56
N ARG A 267 6.49 -10.85 5.63
CA ARG A 267 5.33 -9.95 5.72
C ARG A 267 5.72 -8.75 6.57
N LEU A 268 5.76 -7.56 5.98
CA LEU A 268 6.08 -6.30 6.66
C LEU A 268 4.79 -5.59 7.04
N PHE A 269 4.57 -5.42 8.34
CA PHE A 269 3.35 -4.82 8.89
C PHE A 269 3.50 -3.32 9.02
N GLY A 270 2.76 -2.58 8.20
CA GLY A 270 2.78 -1.11 8.18
C GLY A 270 1.78 -0.52 9.17
N PHE A 271 2.10 -0.57 10.47
CA PHE A 271 1.26 -0.16 11.59
C PHE A 271 2.05 0.79 12.50
N ALA A 272 1.88 2.11 12.32
CA ALA A 272 2.59 3.09 13.13
C ALA A 272 1.97 3.21 14.52
N GLU A 273 0.85 3.89 14.64
CA GLU A 273 0.10 4.07 15.88
C GLU A 273 -1.41 4.02 15.63
N PRO A 274 -2.21 3.70 16.66
CA PRO A 274 -3.67 3.67 16.52
C PRO A 274 -4.25 5.08 16.43
N TYR A 275 -5.36 5.22 15.71
CA TYR A 275 -6.15 6.44 15.60
C TYR A 275 -7.65 6.14 15.65
N ASN A 276 -8.44 7.18 15.89
CA ASN A 276 -9.84 7.28 15.50
C ASN A 276 -10.10 8.64 14.84
N TRP A 277 -11.26 8.82 14.22
CA TRP A 277 -11.54 10.06 13.47
C TRP A 277 -11.48 11.32 14.35
N ASN A 278 -11.85 11.23 15.62
CA ASN A 278 -11.78 12.36 16.55
C ASN A 278 -10.33 12.74 16.86
N SER A 279 -9.41 11.79 16.94
CA SER A 279 -7.97 12.08 17.11
C SER A 279 -7.41 12.82 15.90
N ILE A 280 -7.81 12.45 14.68
CA ILE A 280 -7.47 13.17 13.45
C ILE A 280 -8.02 14.61 13.50
N LEU A 281 -9.31 14.78 13.78
CA LEU A 281 -9.95 16.10 13.86
C LEU A 281 -9.31 16.98 14.94
N ALA A 282 -8.99 16.42 16.11
CA ALA A 282 -8.32 17.15 17.18
C ALA A 282 -6.94 17.68 16.76
N ILE A 283 -6.14 16.84 16.07
CA ILE A 283 -4.83 17.24 15.55
C ILE A 283 -4.99 18.32 14.47
N LEU A 284 -5.92 18.16 13.54
CA LEU A 284 -6.16 19.15 12.49
C LEU A 284 -6.64 20.51 13.05
N ARG A 285 -7.50 20.52 14.09
CA ARG A 285 -7.90 21.78 14.77
C ARG A 285 -6.69 22.47 15.43
N LYS A 286 -5.77 21.70 15.98
CA LYS A 286 -4.51 22.23 16.56
C LYS A 286 -3.59 22.81 15.50
N LEU A 287 -3.38 22.11 14.40
CA LEU A 287 -2.46 22.52 13.33
C LEU A 287 -3.01 23.66 12.47
N TYR A 288 -4.33 23.70 12.25
CA TYR A 288 -4.99 24.62 11.34
C TYR A 288 -6.20 25.33 12.02
N PRO A 289 -5.97 26.18 13.02
CA PRO A 289 -7.05 26.77 13.83
C PRO A 289 -7.98 27.71 13.05
N GLY A 290 -7.59 28.10 11.82
CA GLY A 290 -8.42 28.90 10.92
C GLY A 290 -9.39 28.09 10.06
N GLN A 291 -9.27 26.76 10.03
CA GLN A 291 -10.12 25.88 9.25
C GLN A 291 -11.38 25.47 10.01
N LYS A 292 -12.50 25.51 9.31
CA LYS A 292 -13.77 25.00 9.86
C LYS A 292 -13.81 23.48 9.66
N LEU A 293 -13.62 22.75 10.74
CA LEU A 293 -13.65 21.29 10.78
C LEU A 293 -14.97 20.77 11.36
N ALA A 294 -15.29 19.51 11.06
CA ALA A 294 -16.46 18.82 11.62
C ALA A 294 -16.37 18.69 13.15
N ASP A 295 -17.55 18.50 13.77
CA ASP A 295 -17.63 18.12 15.17
C ASP A 295 -17.17 16.67 15.40
N ASP A 296 -16.91 16.33 16.65
CA ASP A 296 -16.53 14.98 17.02
C ASP A 296 -17.68 13.98 16.81
N LEU A 297 -17.32 12.80 16.33
CA LEU A 297 -18.24 11.69 16.20
C LEU A 297 -18.42 10.99 17.56
N PRO A 298 -19.65 10.61 17.93
CA PRO A 298 -19.89 9.87 19.17
C PRO A 298 -19.49 8.40 19.05
N GLY A 299 -19.04 7.80 20.15
CA GLY A 299 -18.97 6.34 20.33
C GLY A 299 -17.95 5.59 19.46
N LEU A 300 -16.88 6.24 18.99
CA LEU A 300 -15.92 5.61 18.08
C LEU A 300 -15.10 4.47 18.71
N GLY A 301 -14.86 4.48 20.00
CA GLY A 301 -13.95 3.54 20.67
C GLY A 301 -12.46 3.77 20.33
N LYS A 302 -11.65 2.74 20.56
CA LYS A 302 -10.18 2.75 20.34
C LYS A 302 -9.75 1.43 19.71
N ASP A 303 -8.67 1.47 18.93
CA ASP A 303 -7.92 0.27 18.55
C ASP A 303 -6.90 -0.03 19.67
N LEU A 304 -7.01 -1.20 20.28
CA LEU A 304 -6.14 -1.68 21.35
C LEU A 304 -5.31 -2.89 20.89
N SER A 305 -5.14 -3.08 19.59
CA SER A 305 -4.35 -4.17 19.04
C SER A 305 -2.84 -3.92 19.17
N HIS A 306 -2.08 -5.02 19.29
CA HIS A 306 -0.62 -5.03 19.36
C HIS A 306 -0.04 -5.71 18.12
N PRO A 307 0.24 -4.95 17.03
CA PRO A 307 0.78 -5.49 15.79
C PRO A 307 2.28 -5.85 15.89
N PRO A 308 2.77 -6.84 15.12
CA PRO A 308 4.19 -7.20 15.03
C PRO A 308 4.92 -6.20 14.12
N LYS A 309 5.31 -5.05 14.64
CA LYS A 309 5.89 -3.93 13.87
C LYS A 309 7.43 -3.84 13.89
N GLU A 310 8.09 -4.63 14.71
CA GLU A 310 9.54 -4.53 14.95
C GLU A 310 10.35 -4.74 13.67
N ARG A 311 9.90 -5.67 12.81
CA ARG A 311 10.59 -5.94 11.53
C ARG A 311 10.44 -4.78 10.54
N SER A 312 9.29 -4.15 10.50
CA SER A 312 9.05 -2.95 9.67
C SER A 312 9.84 -1.75 10.20
N GLU A 313 9.91 -1.56 11.51
CA GLU A 313 10.76 -0.52 12.12
C GLU A 313 12.25 -0.75 11.80
N PHE A 314 12.73 -2.00 11.83
CA PHE A 314 14.10 -2.32 11.39
C PHE A 314 14.34 -1.87 9.94
N VAL A 315 13.38 -2.12 9.04
CA VAL A 315 13.49 -1.67 7.65
C VAL A 315 13.54 -0.14 7.57
N LEU A 316 12.66 0.58 8.27
CA LEU A 316 12.66 2.05 8.28
C LEU A 316 13.99 2.62 8.82
N LYS A 317 14.53 2.03 9.89
CA LYS A 317 15.84 2.41 10.45
C LYS A 317 17.00 2.20 9.46
N SER A 318 16.90 1.22 8.57
CA SER A 318 17.90 1.00 7.52
C SER A 318 17.95 2.10 6.47
N PHE A 319 16.90 2.93 6.38
CA PHE A 319 16.82 4.16 5.58
C PHE A 319 17.17 5.43 6.37
N GLY A 320 17.62 5.30 7.62
CA GLY A 320 18.03 6.42 8.46
C GLY A 320 16.90 7.10 9.23
N GLN A 321 15.73 6.46 9.34
CA GLN A 321 14.66 6.91 10.23
C GLN A 321 14.85 6.34 11.64
N ASP A 322 14.24 6.98 12.65
CA ASP A 322 14.25 6.47 14.04
C ASP A 322 13.13 5.40 14.26
N GLY A 323 12.18 5.31 13.34
CA GLY A 323 11.01 4.46 13.36
C GLY A 323 9.93 5.00 12.46
N TYR A 324 8.66 4.70 12.76
CA TYR A 324 7.53 5.26 12.04
C TYR A 324 7.33 6.75 12.34
N LYS A 325 6.89 7.51 11.35
CA LYS A 325 6.39 8.86 11.55
C LYS A 325 5.07 8.84 12.32
N GLY A 326 4.92 9.82 13.24
CA GLY A 326 3.71 9.99 14.03
C GLY A 326 2.52 10.55 13.25
N LEU A 327 1.33 10.42 13.84
CA LEU A 327 0.06 10.86 13.22
C LEU A 327 0.03 12.35 12.95
N GLU A 328 0.51 13.19 13.89
CA GLU A 328 0.52 14.65 13.74
C GLU A 328 1.40 15.09 12.55
N GLU A 329 2.61 14.54 12.42
CA GLU A 329 3.51 14.83 11.30
C GLU A 329 2.88 14.38 9.96
N SER A 330 2.30 13.19 9.93
CA SER A 330 1.68 12.63 8.74
C SER A 330 0.46 13.43 8.27
N LEU A 331 -0.36 13.91 9.20
CA LEU A 331 -1.48 14.79 8.90
C LEU A 331 -1.00 16.15 8.40
N LYS A 332 0.07 16.69 8.99
CA LYS A 332 0.65 17.95 8.53
C LYS A 332 1.14 17.82 7.08
N GLU A 333 1.89 16.78 6.75
CA GLU A 333 2.35 16.53 5.37
C GLU A 333 1.17 16.45 4.37
N ALA A 334 0.09 15.74 4.73
CA ALA A 334 -1.09 15.60 3.88
C ALA A 334 -1.80 16.94 3.68
N PHE A 335 -2.07 17.66 4.75
CA PHE A 335 -2.92 18.85 4.72
C PHE A 335 -2.19 20.12 4.31
N ASP A 336 -0.87 20.20 4.48
CA ASP A 336 -0.07 21.24 3.82
C ASP A 336 -0.21 21.17 2.28
N THR A 337 -0.43 19.98 1.72
CA THR A 337 -0.70 19.81 0.27
C THR A 337 -2.18 19.99 -0.09
N ILE A 338 -3.11 19.52 0.74
CA ILE A 338 -4.56 19.58 0.47
C ILE A 338 -5.09 21.03 0.53
N TRP A 339 -4.56 21.83 1.44
CA TRP A 339 -5.01 23.21 1.70
C TRP A 339 -4.00 24.29 1.24
N ALA A 340 -3.03 23.91 0.36
CA ALA A 340 -2.03 24.80 -0.23
C ALA A 340 -2.62 25.85 -1.25
#